data_67cb4456a18a5fc00a275985839b421a
#
_entry.id   67cb4456a18a5fc00a275985839b421a
#
_cell.length_a   1.000
_cell.length_b   1.000
_cell.length_c   1.000
_cell.angle_alpha   90.00
_cell.angle_beta   90.00
_cell.angle_gamma   90.00
#
_symmetry.space_group_name_H-M   'P 1'
#
loop_
_entity.id
_entity.type
_entity.pdbx_description
1 polymer ?
#
loop_
_entity_poly.entity_id
_entity_poly.type
_entity_poly.pdbx_seq_one_letter_code
_entity_poly.pdbx_strand_id
1 'polypeptide(L)'
;MAKMKAAMAAVLVMEKEGVTTAFGVPGAAINPLYAQLRERQSITHILARHVEGASHMAEGYTRAKAGNIGVCIGTSGPAGTDMMTGLYSASADSIPILCITGQAPRARLYKEDFQAVDIETISKPVTKMSVTVREPGLVPRVFQQAFHVMRSGRPGPVLIDLPIDVQLAEIEFDIDTYEPLPVYKPAASRKQVEKAMTMLMSAKKPLIVAGGGIINADADALLVEFAELTGIPVIPTLMGWGTIPDDHPLMAGMVGLQTSHRYGNATMLASDLVLGIGNR
;
A
#
# COMPACT_ATOMS: atom_id res chain seq x y z
N MET A 1 -18.09 -1.53 -26.75
CA MET A 1 -17.38 -2.42 -25.82
C MET A 1 -16.61 -3.44 -26.64
N ALA A 2 -15.33 -3.63 -26.38
CA ALA A 2 -14.51 -4.62 -27.06
C ALA A 2 -14.56 -5.97 -26.29
N LYS A 3 -14.59 -7.10 -27.02
CA LYS A 3 -14.41 -8.42 -26.41
C LYS A 3 -12.93 -8.65 -26.15
N MET A 4 -12.60 -9.03 -24.94
CA MET A 4 -11.23 -9.35 -24.54
C MET A 4 -11.20 -10.36 -23.40
N LYS A 5 -10.04 -10.96 -23.15
CA LYS A 5 -9.85 -11.81 -21.97
C LYS A 5 -9.95 -10.97 -20.69
N ALA A 6 -10.54 -11.51 -19.63
CA ALA A 6 -10.62 -10.84 -18.34
C ALA A 6 -9.23 -10.46 -17.79
N ALA A 7 -8.20 -11.28 -18.05
CA ALA A 7 -6.80 -10.96 -17.73
C ALA A 7 -6.31 -9.69 -18.48
N MET A 8 -6.71 -9.47 -19.75
CA MET A 8 -6.39 -8.24 -20.46
C MET A 8 -7.06 -7.02 -19.83
N ALA A 9 -8.32 -7.13 -19.45
CA ALA A 9 -9.02 -6.05 -18.77
C ALA A 9 -8.35 -5.69 -17.44
N ALA A 10 -7.85 -6.69 -16.68
CA ALA A 10 -7.06 -6.43 -15.47
C ALA A 10 -5.80 -5.60 -15.76
N VAL A 11 -5.05 -5.94 -16.82
CA VAL A 11 -3.85 -5.19 -17.24
C VAL A 11 -4.20 -3.75 -17.62
N LEU A 12 -5.26 -3.56 -18.41
CA LEU A 12 -5.70 -2.23 -18.84
C LEU A 12 -6.13 -1.37 -17.64
N VAL A 13 -6.82 -1.95 -16.65
CA VAL A 13 -7.17 -1.24 -15.42
C VAL A 13 -5.92 -0.85 -14.64
N MET A 14 -4.96 -1.76 -14.47
CA MET A 14 -3.68 -1.44 -13.82
C MET A 14 -2.95 -0.28 -14.51
N GLU A 15 -2.93 -0.24 -15.84
CA GLU A 15 -2.38 0.88 -16.62
C GLU A 15 -3.07 2.20 -16.28
N LYS A 16 -4.39 2.24 -16.31
CA LYS A 16 -5.19 3.44 -16.00
C LYS A 16 -5.04 3.90 -14.54
N GLU A 17 -4.78 2.98 -13.64
CA GLU A 17 -4.50 3.26 -12.22
C GLU A 17 -3.05 3.70 -11.96
N GLY A 18 -2.21 3.78 -13.01
CA GLY A 18 -0.86 4.30 -12.94
C GLY A 18 0.20 3.27 -12.57
N VAL A 19 -0.09 1.97 -12.67
CA VAL A 19 0.91 0.92 -12.47
C VAL A 19 1.91 0.93 -13.62
N THR A 20 3.19 1.05 -13.32
CA THR A 20 4.28 1.04 -14.31
C THR A 20 5.22 -0.15 -14.12
N THR A 21 5.22 -0.77 -12.95
CA THR A 21 6.14 -1.86 -12.61
C THR A 21 5.45 -2.94 -11.79
N ALA A 22 5.71 -4.19 -12.12
CA ALA A 22 5.27 -5.37 -11.39
C ALA A 22 6.44 -6.31 -11.11
N PHE A 23 6.40 -6.99 -9.99
CA PHE A 23 7.42 -7.94 -9.53
C PHE A 23 6.79 -9.31 -9.36
N GLY A 24 7.46 -10.37 -9.72
CA GLY A 24 6.85 -11.68 -9.51
C GLY A 24 7.60 -12.85 -10.09
N VAL A 25 6.98 -14.01 -9.96
CA VAL A 25 7.45 -15.27 -10.52
C VAL A 25 6.29 -15.91 -11.31
N PRO A 26 6.44 -16.12 -12.63
CA PRO A 26 5.44 -16.81 -13.43
C PRO A 26 5.17 -18.24 -12.93
N GLY A 27 3.96 -18.72 -13.14
CA GLY A 27 3.57 -20.09 -12.85
C GLY A 27 2.25 -20.47 -13.52
N ALA A 28 1.92 -21.75 -13.53
CA ALA A 28 0.83 -22.29 -14.37
C ALA A 28 -0.50 -21.55 -14.18
N ALA A 29 -0.90 -21.28 -12.93
CA ALA A 29 -2.20 -20.69 -12.65
C ALA A 29 -2.27 -19.16 -12.88
N ILE A 30 -1.14 -18.48 -13.20
CA ILE A 30 -1.10 -17.04 -13.45
C ILE A 30 -0.56 -16.69 -14.85
N ASN A 31 -0.10 -17.66 -15.59
CA ASN A 31 0.42 -17.44 -16.94
C ASN A 31 -0.53 -16.71 -17.91
N PRO A 32 -1.86 -16.86 -17.84
CA PRO A 32 -2.74 -16.04 -18.69
C PRO A 32 -2.59 -14.53 -18.44
N LEU A 33 -2.42 -14.09 -17.20
CA LEU A 33 -2.15 -12.69 -16.88
C LEU A 33 -0.77 -12.26 -17.42
N TYR A 34 0.26 -13.08 -17.24
CA TYR A 34 1.59 -12.81 -17.79
C TYR A 34 1.60 -12.70 -19.31
N ALA A 35 0.78 -13.50 -20.01
CA ALA A 35 0.63 -13.40 -21.46
C ALA A 35 0.09 -12.02 -21.88
N GLN A 36 -0.87 -11.45 -21.12
CA GLN A 36 -1.41 -10.13 -21.40
C GLN A 36 -0.43 -9.01 -21.05
N LEU A 37 0.33 -9.13 -19.96
CA LEU A 37 1.42 -8.19 -19.63
C LEU A 37 2.47 -8.15 -20.75
N ARG A 38 2.84 -9.33 -21.27
CA ARG A 38 3.78 -9.43 -22.39
C ARG A 38 3.22 -8.84 -23.70
N GLU A 39 1.94 -9.01 -23.97
CA GLU A 39 1.28 -8.46 -25.15
C GLU A 39 1.24 -6.93 -25.11
N ARG A 40 0.91 -6.36 -23.95
CA ARG A 40 0.77 -4.90 -23.75
C ARG A 40 2.11 -4.16 -23.63
N GLN A 41 3.09 -4.76 -22.97
CA GLN A 41 4.43 -4.17 -22.72
C GLN A 41 4.43 -2.78 -22.03
N SER A 42 3.31 -2.38 -21.45
CA SER A 42 3.15 -1.09 -20.77
C SER A 42 3.60 -1.11 -19.32
N ILE A 43 3.53 -2.30 -18.70
CA ILE A 43 3.98 -2.52 -17.31
C ILE A 43 5.29 -3.31 -17.36
N THR A 44 6.37 -2.72 -16.85
CA THR A 44 7.66 -3.40 -16.75
C THR A 44 7.58 -4.51 -15.72
N HIS A 45 7.78 -5.75 -16.15
CA HIS A 45 7.86 -6.87 -15.22
C HIS A 45 9.31 -7.16 -14.82
N ILE A 46 9.56 -7.24 -13.52
CA ILE A 46 10.85 -7.62 -12.93
C ILE A 46 10.72 -9.01 -12.32
N LEU A 47 11.46 -9.97 -12.89
CA LEU A 47 11.48 -11.34 -12.40
C LEU A 47 12.18 -11.41 -11.04
N ALA A 48 11.45 -11.84 -10.02
CA ALA A 48 12.02 -12.11 -8.71
C ALA A 48 12.61 -13.53 -8.64
N ARG A 49 13.54 -13.74 -7.70
CA ARG A 49 14.11 -15.07 -7.44
C ARG A 49 13.21 -15.91 -6.52
N HIS A 50 12.37 -15.23 -5.74
CA HIS A 50 11.36 -15.80 -4.85
C HIS A 50 10.16 -14.87 -4.74
N VAL A 51 8.96 -15.39 -4.57
CA VAL A 51 7.73 -14.57 -4.53
C VAL A 51 7.64 -13.73 -3.26
N GLU A 52 8.18 -14.19 -2.14
CA GLU A 52 8.35 -13.36 -0.94
C GLU A 52 9.17 -12.11 -1.26
N GLY A 53 10.31 -12.29 -1.94
CA GLY A 53 11.12 -11.17 -2.43
C GLY A 53 10.33 -10.24 -3.36
N ALA A 54 9.44 -10.78 -4.22
CA ALA A 54 8.59 -9.95 -5.08
C ALA A 54 7.65 -9.04 -4.27
N SER A 55 7.06 -9.53 -3.17
CA SER A 55 6.20 -8.72 -2.30
C SER A 55 6.97 -7.60 -1.61
N HIS A 56 8.20 -7.85 -1.16
CA HIS A 56 9.08 -6.82 -0.59
C HIS A 56 9.60 -5.83 -1.67
N MET A 57 9.87 -6.30 -2.89
CA MET A 57 10.22 -5.40 -4.01
C MET A 57 9.07 -4.45 -4.35
N ALA A 58 7.82 -4.96 -4.36
CA ALA A 58 6.63 -4.13 -4.56
C ALA A 58 6.47 -3.09 -3.45
N GLU A 59 6.67 -3.49 -2.20
CA GLU A 59 6.65 -2.59 -1.04
C GLU A 59 7.73 -1.50 -1.16
N GLY A 60 8.98 -1.89 -1.41
CA GLY A 60 10.10 -0.97 -1.60
C GLY A 60 9.87 0.01 -2.75
N TYR A 61 9.31 -0.46 -3.86
CA TYR A 61 8.96 0.38 -5.01
C TYR A 61 7.91 1.45 -4.66
N THR A 62 6.89 1.06 -3.86
CA THR A 62 5.89 2.03 -3.40
C THR A 62 6.51 3.08 -2.47
N ARG A 63 7.42 2.67 -1.58
CA ARG A 63 8.12 3.58 -0.65
C ARG A 63 9.06 4.57 -1.36
N ALA A 64 9.64 4.17 -2.50
CA ALA A 64 10.68 4.94 -3.17
C ALA A 64 10.20 6.28 -3.73
N LYS A 65 8.90 6.42 -4.01
CA LYS A 65 8.33 7.66 -4.55
C LYS A 65 6.83 7.75 -4.27
N ALA A 66 6.37 8.92 -3.83
CA ALA A 66 4.96 9.23 -3.66
C ALA A 66 4.18 8.95 -4.97
N GLY A 67 3.02 8.29 -4.85
CA GLY A 67 2.18 7.91 -5.98
C GLY A 67 2.53 6.58 -6.66
N ASN A 68 3.69 5.99 -6.40
CA ASN A 68 3.98 4.64 -6.89
C ASN A 68 3.03 3.61 -6.27
N ILE A 69 2.63 2.63 -7.06
CA ILE A 69 1.95 1.43 -6.59
C ILE A 69 2.74 0.21 -7.04
N GLY A 70 3.36 -0.47 -6.10
CA GLY A 70 4.02 -1.74 -6.35
C GLY A 70 3.01 -2.87 -6.51
N VAL A 71 3.25 -3.72 -7.49
CA VAL A 71 2.43 -4.91 -7.77
C VAL A 71 3.29 -6.15 -7.61
N CYS A 72 2.88 -7.12 -6.78
CA CYS A 72 3.51 -8.43 -6.72
C CYS A 72 2.57 -9.50 -7.28
N ILE A 73 3.14 -10.40 -8.10
CA ILE A 73 2.39 -11.40 -8.84
C ILE A 73 2.99 -12.79 -8.58
N GLY A 74 2.14 -13.73 -8.16
CA GLY A 74 2.53 -15.12 -7.96
C GLY A 74 1.47 -16.10 -8.47
N THR A 75 1.85 -17.35 -8.61
CA THR A 75 0.92 -18.42 -8.96
C THR A 75 0.12 -18.90 -7.75
N SER A 76 -0.61 -20.00 -7.87
CA SER A 76 -1.41 -20.61 -6.80
C SER A 76 -0.56 -21.27 -5.70
N GLY A 77 -1.19 -21.58 -4.58
CA GLY A 77 -0.60 -22.36 -3.49
C GLY A 77 0.55 -21.67 -2.78
N PRO A 78 1.75 -22.28 -2.70
CA PRO A 78 2.90 -21.75 -1.98
C PRO A 78 3.29 -20.33 -2.39
N ALA A 79 3.15 -19.97 -3.68
CA ALA A 79 3.44 -18.63 -4.13
C ALA A 79 2.56 -17.57 -3.44
N GLY A 80 1.27 -17.88 -3.23
CA GLY A 80 0.39 -17.01 -2.46
C GLY A 80 0.80 -16.90 -0.99
N THR A 81 1.04 -18.05 -0.34
CA THR A 81 1.38 -18.07 1.10
C THR A 81 2.71 -17.42 1.40
N ASP A 82 3.71 -17.58 0.55
CA ASP A 82 5.04 -16.97 0.74
C ASP A 82 5.00 -15.44 0.63
N MET A 83 4.08 -14.87 -0.15
CA MET A 83 3.91 -13.41 -0.24
C MET A 83 3.30 -12.77 1.02
N MET A 84 2.75 -13.57 1.96
CA MET A 84 2.12 -13.04 3.18
C MET A 84 3.10 -12.24 4.05
N THR A 85 4.38 -12.58 4.07
CA THR A 85 5.41 -11.85 4.82
C THR A 85 5.50 -10.39 4.36
N GLY A 86 5.60 -10.15 3.06
CA GLY A 86 5.64 -8.79 2.52
C GLY A 86 4.31 -8.05 2.64
N LEU A 87 3.17 -8.76 2.53
CA LEU A 87 1.85 -8.15 2.78
C LEU A 87 1.70 -7.70 4.24
N TYR A 88 2.18 -8.52 5.19
CA TYR A 88 2.19 -8.13 6.61
C TYR A 88 3.07 -6.90 6.86
N SER A 89 4.28 -6.86 6.29
CA SER A 89 5.17 -5.70 6.35
C SER A 89 4.48 -4.45 5.81
N ALA A 90 3.93 -4.52 4.60
CA ALA A 90 3.20 -3.42 3.98
C ALA A 90 1.98 -2.97 4.82
N SER A 91 1.24 -3.91 5.41
CA SER A 91 0.10 -3.61 6.29
C SER A 91 0.54 -2.92 7.58
N ALA A 92 1.62 -3.42 8.21
CA ALA A 92 2.19 -2.83 9.41
C ALA A 92 2.63 -1.38 9.17
N ASP A 93 3.21 -1.08 8.02
CA ASP A 93 3.79 0.22 7.70
C ASP A 93 2.86 1.13 6.86
N SER A 94 1.63 0.69 6.61
CA SER A 94 0.63 1.46 5.84
C SER A 94 1.05 1.73 4.39
N ILE A 95 1.65 0.75 3.74
CA ILE A 95 2.14 0.84 2.37
C ILE A 95 1.13 0.18 1.41
N PRO A 96 0.56 0.92 0.44
CA PRO A 96 -0.37 0.37 -0.53
C PRO A 96 0.39 -0.45 -1.58
N ILE A 97 0.13 -1.74 -1.64
CA ILE A 97 0.60 -2.65 -2.70
C ILE A 97 -0.53 -3.54 -3.18
N LEU A 98 -0.49 -3.91 -4.46
CA LEU A 98 -1.41 -4.87 -5.06
C LEU A 98 -0.72 -6.23 -5.16
N CYS A 99 -1.28 -7.22 -4.47
CA CYS A 99 -0.89 -8.62 -4.62
C CYS A 99 -1.89 -9.32 -5.55
N ILE A 100 -1.37 -10.02 -6.56
CA ILE A 100 -2.18 -10.82 -7.48
C ILE A 100 -1.70 -12.26 -7.42
N THR A 101 -2.62 -13.18 -7.10
CA THR A 101 -2.35 -14.62 -7.12
C THR A 101 -3.15 -15.29 -8.23
N GLY A 102 -2.55 -16.31 -8.84
CA GLY A 102 -3.28 -17.27 -9.65
C GLY A 102 -3.94 -18.32 -8.78
N GLN A 103 -5.02 -18.92 -9.29
CA GLN A 103 -5.77 -19.92 -8.55
C GLN A 103 -6.21 -21.09 -9.47
N ALA A 104 -6.50 -22.22 -8.86
CA ALA A 104 -7.16 -23.34 -9.52
C ALA A 104 -8.48 -22.90 -10.18
N PRO A 105 -8.96 -23.61 -11.23
CA PRO A 105 -10.26 -23.31 -11.83
C PRO A 105 -11.39 -23.30 -10.78
N ARG A 106 -12.38 -22.42 -10.95
CA ARG A 106 -13.53 -22.27 -10.01
C ARG A 106 -14.19 -23.59 -9.63
N ALA A 107 -14.30 -24.51 -10.60
CA ALA A 107 -14.92 -25.83 -10.37
C ALA A 107 -14.11 -26.72 -9.39
N ARG A 108 -12.86 -26.37 -9.09
CA ARG A 108 -11.95 -27.13 -8.23
C ARG A 108 -11.63 -26.43 -6.90
N LEU A 109 -12.14 -25.23 -6.70
CA LEU A 109 -11.98 -24.52 -5.42
C LEU A 109 -12.62 -25.32 -4.28
N TYR A 110 -11.96 -25.35 -3.13
CA TYR A 110 -12.40 -26.06 -1.90
C TYR A 110 -12.54 -27.60 -2.07
N LYS A 111 -11.84 -28.20 -3.03
CA LYS A 111 -11.88 -29.64 -3.30
C LYS A 111 -10.52 -30.33 -3.15
N GLU A 112 -9.62 -29.74 -2.34
CA GLU A 112 -8.25 -30.25 -2.13
C GLU A 112 -7.48 -30.51 -3.43
N ASP A 113 -7.74 -29.69 -4.46
CA ASP A 113 -7.02 -29.77 -5.73
C ASP A 113 -5.58 -29.24 -5.60
N PHE A 114 -4.74 -29.57 -6.56
CA PHE A 114 -3.34 -29.18 -6.57
C PHE A 114 -3.20 -27.65 -6.41
N GLN A 115 -2.53 -27.24 -5.33
CA GLN A 115 -2.30 -25.85 -5.00
C GLN A 115 -3.56 -24.95 -4.89
N ALA A 116 -4.73 -25.52 -4.71
CA ALA A 116 -6.00 -24.78 -4.50
C ALA A 116 -6.14 -24.29 -3.05
N VAL A 117 -5.20 -23.52 -2.59
CA VAL A 117 -5.19 -22.94 -1.23
C VAL A 117 -6.23 -21.82 -1.13
N ASP A 118 -6.96 -21.73 -0.01
CA ASP A 118 -7.84 -20.60 0.30
C ASP A 118 -7.03 -19.36 0.70
N ILE A 119 -6.37 -18.79 -0.29
CA ILE A 119 -5.48 -17.64 -0.09
C ILE A 119 -6.26 -16.38 0.31
N GLU A 120 -7.53 -16.28 -0.11
CA GLU A 120 -8.42 -15.20 0.30
C GLU A 120 -8.56 -15.14 1.82
N THR A 121 -8.82 -16.28 2.46
CA THR A 121 -8.96 -16.34 3.93
C THR A 121 -7.62 -16.14 4.63
N ILE A 122 -6.54 -16.73 4.12
CA ILE A 122 -5.19 -16.61 4.73
C ILE A 122 -4.71 -15.16 4.73
N SER A 123 -5.00 -14.40 3.69
CA SER A 123 -4.51 -13.01 3.56
C SER A 123 -5.38 -11.95 4.25
N LYS A 124 -6.59 -12.27 4.68
CA LYS A 124 -7.51 -11.32 5.36
C LYS A 124 -6.86 -10.55 6.52
N PRO A 125 -6.11 -11.19 7.44
CA PRO A 125 -5.51 -10.49 8.58
C PRO A 125 -4.43 -9.49 8.20
N VAL A 126 -3.85 -9.61 7.02
CA VAL A 126 -2.69 -8.81 6.57
C VAL A 126 -3.00 -7.89 5.39
N THR A 127 -4.26 -7.80 4.98
CA THR A 127 -4.70 -6.98 3.85
C THR A 127 -5.92 -6.14 4.21
N LYS A 128 -6.13 -5.05 3.51
CA LYS A 128 -7.35 -4.24 3.61
C LYS A 128 -8.53 -4.85 2.84
N MET A 129 -8.21 -5.62 1.81
CA MET A 129 -9.15 -6.34 0.97
C MET A 129 -8.47 -7.60 0.45
N SER A 130 -9.17 -8.70 0.55
CA SER A 130 -8.77 -9.97 -0.06
C SER A 130 -9.97 -10.59 -0.74
N VAL A 131 -9.85 -10.96 -2.01
CA VAL A 131 -10.97 -11.46 -2.80
C VAL A 131 -10.54 -12.44 -3.86
N THR A 132 -11.22 -13.58 -3.96
CA THR A 132 -11.14 -14.49 -5.09
C THR A 132 -12.23 -14.12 -6.11
N VAL A 133 -11.83 -13.70 -7.30
CA VAL A 133 -12.77 -13.27 -8.36
C VAL A 133 -13.42 -14.46 -9.01
N ARG A 134 -14.71 -14.67 -8.76
CA ARG A 134 -15.45 -15.83 -9.28
C ARG A 134 -16.20 -15.57 -10.58
N GLU A 135 -16.50 -14.32 -10.87
CA GLU A 135 -17.21 -13.91 -12.09
C GLU A 135 -16.28 -13.11 -13.01
N PRO A 136 -15.99 -13.60 -14.23
CA PRO A 136 -15.06 -12.95 -15.12
C PRO A 136 -15.39 -11.48 -15.43
N GLY A 137 -16.68 -11.17 -15.61
CA GLY A 137 -17.15 -9.81 -15.89
C GLY A 137 -16.90 -8.81 -14.75
N LEU A 138 -16.64 -9.29 -13.54
CA LEU A 138 -16.34 -8.45 -12.38
C LEU A 138 -14.86 -8.10 -12.24
N VAL A 139 -13.96 -8.70 -13.02
CA VAL A 139 -12.51 -8.43 -12.93
C VAL A 139 -12.18 -6.94 -12.98
N PRO A 140 -12.66 -6.14 -13.96
CA PRO A 140 -12.34 -4.71 -14.01
C PRO A 140 -12.81 -3.97 -12.76
N ARG A 141 -14.01 -4.28 -12.27
CA ARG A 141 -14.59 -3.64 -11.08
C ARG A 141 -13.86 -4.00 -9.79
N VAL A 142 -13.45 -5.26 -9.65
CA VAL A 142 -12.67 -5.71 -8.49
C VAL A 142 -11.32 -5.02 -8.44
N PHE A 143 -10.64 -4.88 -9.56
CA PHE A 143 -9.38 -4.12 -9.64
C PHE A 143 -9.61 -2.64 -9.29
N GLN A 144 -10.62 -1.99 -9.86
CA GLN A 144 -10.99 -0.61 -9.52
C GLN A 144 -11.21 -0.44 -8.01
N GLN A 145 -12.00 -1.34 -7.40
CA GLN A 145 -12.26 -1.32 -5.97
C GLN A 145 -11.00 -1.55 -5.15
N ALA A 146 -10.12 -2.47 -5.58
CA ALA A 146 -8.86 -2.75 -4.91
C ALA A 146 -7.96 -1.50 -4.87
N PHE A 147 -7.80 -0.78 -5.98
CA PHE A 147 -7.04 0.46 -6.03
C PHE A 147 -7.64 1.56 -5.15
N HIS A 148 -8.96 1.68 -5.12
CA HIS A 148 -9.65 2.61 -4.22
C HIS A 148 -9.41 2.25 -2.75
N VAL A 149 -9.61 0.99 -2.37
CA VAL A 149 -9.47 0.51 -1.00
C VAL A 149 -8.04 0.67 -0.49
N MET A 150 -7.03 0.31 -1.31
CA MET A 150 -5.64 0.41 -0.88
C MET A 150 -5.19 1.85 -0.59
N ARG A 151 -5.77 2.84 -1.29
CA ARG A 151 -5.44 4.27 -1.16
C ARG A 151 -6.32 5.01 -0.16
N SER A 152 -7.52 4.49 0.17
CA SER A 152 -8.51 5.18 1.01
C SER A 152 -8.21 5.05 2.50
N GLY A 153 -8.44 6.09 3.28
CA GLY A 153 -8.18 6.10 4.71
C GLY A 153 -6.70 5.81 5.02
N ARG A 154 -6.43 4.88 5.95
CA ARG A 154 -5.07 4.38 6.15
C ARG A 154 -4.68 3.50 4.96
N PRO A 155 -3.62 3.85 4.18
CA PRO A 155 -3.19 3.02 3.07
C PRO A 155 -2.76 1.61 3.53
N GLY A 156 -2.80 0.65 2.61
CA GLY A 156 -2.34 -0.70 2.92
C GLY A 156 -2.55 -1.68 1.76
N PRO A 157 -2.03 -2.90 1.88
CA PRO A 157 -2.05 -3.89 0.83
C PRO A 157 -3.44 -4.46 0.56
N VAL A 158 -3.64 -4.91 -0.68
CA VAL A 158 -4.82 -5.67 -1.12
C VAL A 158 -4.38 -6.91 -1.88
N LEU A 159 -5.20 -7.97 -1.84
CA LEU A 159 -4.97 -9.19 -2.60
C LEU A 159 -6.15 -9.49 -3.51
N ILE A 160 -5.85 -9.79 -4.77
CA ILE A 160 -6.82 -10.30 -5.77
C ILE A 160 -6.34 -11.68 -6.20
N ASP A 161 -7.18 -12.69 -5.96
CA ASP A 161 -6.95 -14.07 -6.36
C ASP A 161 -7.76 -14.37 -7.63
N LEU A 162 -7.07 -14.83 -8.69
CA LEU A 162 -7.63 -14.99 -10.03
C LEU A 162 -7.63 -16.45 -10.47
N PRO A 163 -8.77 -17.16 -10.38
CA PRO A 163 -8.91 -18.50 -10.97
C PRO A 163 -8.52 -18.49 -12.45
N ILE A 164 -7.80 -19.53 -12.91
CA ILE A 164 -7.26 -19.59 -14.28
C ILE A 164 -8.36 -19.52 -15.34
N ASP A 165 -9.51 -20.13 -15.10
CA ASP A 165 -10.66 -20.09 -16.00
C ASP A 165 -11.31 -18.70 -16.06
N VAL A 166 -11.25 -17.90 -14.97
CA VAL A 166 -11.66 -16.50 -14.96
C VAL A 166 -10.72 -15.66 -15.80
N GLN A 167 -9.40 -15.84 -15.66
CA GLN A 167 -8.40 -15.11 -16.44
C GLN A 167 -8.56 -15.30 -17.95
N LEU A 168 -8.92 -16.54 -18.36
CA LEU A 168 -9.05 -16.93 -19.77
C LEU A 168 -10.40 -16.57 -20.39
N ALA A 169 -11.42 -16.32 -19.56
CA ALA A 169 -12.76 -16.02 -20.03
C ALA A 169 -12.79 -14.72 -20.84
N GLU A 170 -13.61 -14.69 -21.88
CA GLU A 170 -13.89 -13.47 -22.66
C GLU A 170 -14.97 -12.65 -21.95
N ILE A 171 -14.75 -11.36 -21.86
CA ILE A 171 -15.68 -10.39 -21.31
C ILE A 171 -15.84 -9.19 -22.26
N GLU A 172 -16.92 -8.47 -22.13
CA GLU A 172 -17.09 -7.17 -22.78
C GLU A 172 -16.62 -6.09 -21.82
N PHE A 173 -15.60 -5.32 -22.21
CA PHE A 173 -15.07 -4.21 -21.44
C PHE A 173 -14.66 -3.06 -22.34
N ASP A 174 -14.86 -1.85 -21.87
CA ASP A 174 -14.49 -0.62 -22.56
C ASP A 174 -13.60 0.23 -21.66
N ILE A 175 -12.31 0.22 -21.94
CA ILE A 175 -11.31 0.96 -21.15
C ILE A 175 -11.44 2.48 -21.28
N ASP A 176 -12.05 2.95 -22.35
CA ASP A 176 -12.23 4.39 -22.58
C ASP A 176 -13.31 4.98 -21.64
N THR A 177 -14.20 4.13 -21.14
CA THR A 177 -15.21 4.51 -20.12
C THR A 177 -14.74 4.29 -18.69
N TYR A 178 -13.53 3.76 -18.50
CA TYR A 178 -12.99 3.50 -17.18
C TYR A 178 -12.43 4.78 -16.54
N GLU A 179 -12.85 5.04 -15.31
CA GLU A 179 -12.30 6.10 -14.47
C GLU A 179 -11.89 5.53 -13.09
N PRO A 180 -10.70 5.88 -12.58
CA PRO A 180 -10.33 5.56 -11.19
C PRO A 180 -11.35 6.13 -10.20
N LEU A 181 -11.66 5.37 -9.16
CA LEU A 181 -12.53 5.89 -8.10
C LEU A 181 -11.81 6.98 -7.30
N PRO A 182 -12.48 8.10 -7.00
CA PRO A 182 -11.88 9.19 -6.26
C PRO A 182 -11.56 8.78 -4.83
N VAL A 183 -10.42 9.23 -4.32
CA VAL A 183 -10.02 9.08 -2.92
C VAL A 183 -10.19 10.42 -2.23
N TYR A 184 -11.08 10.49 -1.26
CA TYR A 184 -11.35 11.71 -0.51
C TYR A 184 -10.52 11.73 0.77
N LYS A 185 -9.84 12.84 1.03
CA LYS A 185 -9.18 13.13 2.31
C LYS A 185 -10.11 14.02 3.12
N PRO A 186 -10.58 13.60 4.31
CA PRO A 186 -11.44 14.44 5.13
C PRO A 186 -10.68 15.67 5.62
N ALA A 187 -11.33 16.85 5.59
CA ALA A 187 -10.78 18.05 6.18
C ALA A 187 -10.82 17.96 7.71
N ALA A 188 -9.83 18.56 8.38
CA ALA A 188 -9.83 18.67 9.83
C ALA A 188 -10.97 19.60 10.31
N SER A 189 -11.58 19.26 11.45
CA SER A 189 -12.56 20.15 12.09
C SER A 189 -11.87 21.39 12.62
N ARG A 190 -12.26 22.57 12.13
CA ARG A 190 -11.70 23.85 12.57
C ARG A 190 -11.73 24.01 14.09
N LYS A 191 -12.84 23.64 14.72
CA LYS A 191 -13.00 23.71 16.20
C LYS A 191 -11.99 22.81 16.93
N GLN A 192 -11.69 21.63 16.40
CA GLN A 192 -10.69 20.72 16.97
C GLN A 192 -9.28 21.27 16.78
N VAL A 193 -8.97 21.84 15.61
CA VAL A 193 -7.67 22.48 15.34
C VAL A 193 -7.46 23.66 16.29
N GLU A 194 -8.45 24.55 16.46
CA GLU A 194 -8.39 25.69 17.38
C GLU A 194 -8.14 25.23 18.83
N LYS A 195 -8.79 24.16 19.27
CA LYS A 195 -8.56 23.58 20.60
C LYS A 195 -7.14 23.02 20.73
N ALA A 196 -6.66 22.27 19.74
CA ALA A 196 -5.30 21.72 19.73
C ALA A 196 -4.25 22.85 19.77
N MET A 197 -4.45 23.92 18.98
CA MET A 197 -3.56 25.09 18.99
C MET A 197 -3.58 25.82 20.33
N THR A 198 -4.75 25.97 20.97
CA THR A 198 -4.85 26.57 22.32
C THR A 198 -4.04 25.76 23.34
N MET A 199 -4.13 24.43 23.30
CA MET A 199 -3.36 23.55 24.17
C MET A 199 -1.86 23.69 23.89
N LEU A 200 -1.47 23.70 22.63
CA LEU A 200 -0.08 23.81 22.19
C LEU A 200 0.55 25.13 22.66
N MET A 201 -0.15 26.23 22.46
CA MET A 201 0.33 27.58 22.85
C MET A 201 0.38 27.80 24.38
N SER A 202 -0.36 27.00 25.16
CA SER A 202 -0.31 27.05 26.61
C SER A 202 0.76 26.17 27.24
N ALA A 203 1.33 25.23 26.46
CA ALA A 203 2.38 24.34 26.92
C ALA A 203 3.70 25.09 27.12
N LYS A 204 4.50 24.66 28.09
CA LYS A 204 5.82 25.23 28.39
C LYS A 204 6.94 24.50 27.64
N LYS A 205 6.73 23.22 27.36
CA LYS A 205 7.68 22.33 26.66
C LYS A 205 6.93 21.44 25.66
N PRO A 206 6.31 22.04 24.64
CA PRO A 206 5.60 21.28 23.64
C PRO A 206 6.59 20.49 22.76
N LEU A 207 6.12 19.37 22.21
CA LEU A 207 6.89 18.49 21.34
C LEU A 207 6.01 18.01 20.20
N ILE A 208 6.55 17.96 18.99
CA ILE A 208 5.92 17.30 17.84
C ILE A 208 6.52 15.92 17.68
N VAL A 209 5.66 14.89 17.58
CA VAL A 209 6.05 13.54 17.16
C VAL A 209 5.53 13.31 15.75
N ALA A 210 6.45 13.21 14.79
CA ALA A 210 6.17 13.10 13.37
C ALA A 210 6.15 11.64 12.92
N GLY A 211 5.01 11.17 12.43
CA GLY A 211 4.83 9.80 11.93
C GLY A 211 4.85 9.69 10.42
N GLY A 212 4.86 8.45 9.90
CA GLY A 212 4.88 8.15 8.45
C GLY A 212 3.66 8.67 7.67
N GLY A 213 2.57 9.01 8.35
CA GLY A 213 1.40 9.62 7.72
C GLY A 213 1.70 11.00 7.09
N ILE A 214 2.72 11.70 7.56
CA ILE A 214 3.19 12.97 6.98
C ILE A 214 3.77 12.71 5.59
N ILE A 215 4.63 11.69 5.46
CA ILE A 215 5.21 11.27 4.17
C ILE A 215 4.10 10.81 3.21
N ASN A 216 3.17 9.99 3.68
CA ASN A 216 2.04 9.53 2.88
C ASN A 216 1.11 10.67 2.41
N ALA A 217 1.12 11.79 3.12
CA ALA A 217 0.33 12.97 2.78
C ALA A 217 1.10 13.99 1.92
N ASP A 218 2.41 13.76 1.68
CA ASP A 218 3.33 14.72 1.02
C ASP A 218 3.31 16.08 1.75
N ALA A 219 3.44 16.04 3.09
CA ALA A 219 3.24 17.19 3.98
C ALA A 219 4.49 17.51 4.84
N ASP A 220 5.66 17.00 4.46
CA ASP A 220 6.93 17.22 5.15
C ASP A 220 7.33 18.70 5.13
N ALA A 221 7.19 19.38 3.99
CA ALA A 221 7.47 20.84 3.90
C ALA A 221 6.57 21.65 4.85
N LEU A 222 5.28 21.29 4.97
CA LEU A 222 4.36 21.95 5.89
C LEU A 222 4.71 21.66 7.36
N LEU A 223 5.23 20.48 7.67
CA LEU A 223 5.71 20.16 9.01
C LEU A 223 6.91 21.03 9.38
N VAL A 224 7.88 21.19 8.49
CA VAL A 224 9.07 22.02 8.70
C VAL A 224 8.66 23.48 8.92
N GLU A 225 7.81 24.05 8.05
CA GLU A 225 7.27 25.39 8.18
C GLU A 225 6.55 25.58 9.54
N PHE A 226 5.73 24.63 9.94
CA PHE A 226 5.02 24.68 11.22
C PHE A 226 5.98 24.62 12.41
N ALA A 227 7.01 23.77 12.36
CA ALA A 227 8.01 23.67 13.40
C ALA A 227 8.83 24.96 13.52
N GLU A 228 9.25 25.56 12.40
CA GLU A 228 9.98 26.83 12.37
C GLU A 228 9.13 28.00 12.91
N LEU A 229 7.85 28.08 12.49
CA LEU A 229 6.92 29.13 12.95
C LEU A 229 6.67 29.07 14.45
N THR A 230 6.63 27.87 15.03
CA THR A 230 6.31 27.66 16.45
C THR A 230 7.54 27.50 17.33
N GLY A 231 8.70 27.24 16.79
CA GLY A 231 9.92 26.90 17.52
C GLY A 231 9.86 25.56 18.26
N ILE A 232 8.89 24.69 17.93
CA ILE A 232 8.67 23.43 18.64
C ILE A 232 9.59 22.35 18.07
N PRO A 233 10.33 21.63 18.93
CA PRO A 233 11.17 20.53 18.49
C PRO A 233 10.36 19.38 17.91
N VAL A 234 10.94 18.68 16.94
CA VAL A 234 10.34 17.56 16.22
C VAL A 234 11.12 16.28 16.49
N ILE A 235 10.42 15.21 16.80
CA ILE A 235 10.95 13.86 16.89
C ILE A 235 10.23 12.99 15.85
N PRO A 236 10.89 12.53 14.78
CA PRO A 236 10.30 11.55 13.89
C PRO A 236 10.24 10.16 14.54
N THR A 237 9.17 9.43 14.25
CA THR A 237 9.14 7.98 14.47
C THR A 237 10.00 7.28 13.42
N LEU A 238 10.27 5.97 13.57
CA LEU A 238 10.99 5.21 12.54
C LEU A 238 10.35 5.37 11.15
N MET A 239 9.02 5.32 11.07
CA MET A 239 8.26 5.51 9.82
C MET A 239 8.13 6.97 9.39
N GLY A 240 8.42 7.90 10.26
CA GLY A 240 8.44 9.35 9.98
C GLY A 240 9.83 9.90 9.70
N TRP A 241 10.84 9.04 9.64
CA TRP A 241 12.21 9.49 9.34
C TRP A 241 12.28 10.14 7.97
N GLY A 242 12.90 11.32 7.89
CA GLY A 242 12.94 12.15 6.68
C GLY A 242 11.83 13.21 6.58
N THR A 243 10.88 13.27 7.54
CA THR A 243 9.86 14.33 7.59
C THR A 243 10.42 15.70 7.99
N ILE A 244 11.60 15.71 8.58
CA ILE A 244 12.41 16.90 8.86
C ILE A 244 13.88 16.53 8.59
N PRO A 245 14.72 17.44 8.01
CA PRO A 245 16.14 17.15 7.79
C PRO A 245 16.87 16.80 9.10
N ASP A 246 17.80 15.85 9.03
CA ASP A 246 18.54 15.38 10.22
C ASP A 246 19.43 16.47 10.84
N ASP A 247 19.86 17.45 10.06
CA ASP A 247 20.67 18.61 10.48
C ASP A 247 19.84 19.84 10.85
N HIS A 248 18.51 19.73 10.84
CA HIS A 248 17.62 20.84 11.17
C HIS A 248 17.74 21.20 12.66
N PRO A 249 17.82 22.50 13.05
CA PRO A 249 17.98 22.93 14.45
C PRO A 249 16.89 22.42 15.39
N LEU A 250 15.67 22.17 14.89
CA LEU A 250 14.55 21.67 15.67
C LEU A 250 14.43 20.14 15.63
N MET A 251 15.31 19.43 14.94
CA MET A 251 15.35 17.96 14.95
C MET A 251 15.92 17.48 16.29
N ALA A 252 15.08 16.93 17.17
CA ALA A 252 15.46 16.53 18.53
C ALA A 252 15.92 15.07 18.65
N GLY A 253 16.23 14.40 17.54
CA GLY A 253 16.60 12.99 17.50
C GLY A 253 15.38 12.09 17.37
N MET A 254 15.59 10.78 17.48
CA MET A 254 14.53 9.77 17.41
C MET A 254 14.18 9.22 18.78
N VAL A 255 12.97 8.68 18.91
CA VAL A 255 12.52 7.91 20.07
C VAL A 255 12.66 6.42 19.82
N GLY A 256 12.96 5.66 20.86
CA GLY A 256 13.04 4.20 20.79
C GLY A 256 13.96 3.57 21.82
N LEU A 257 14.24 2.29 21.64
CA LEU A 257 15.00 1.48 22.60
C LEU A 257 16.53 1.51 22.36
N GLN A 258 16.98 2.06 21.22
CA GLN A 258 18.40 2.09 20.91
C GLN A 258 19.12 3.23 21.66
N THR A 259 20.40 3.02 21.93
CA THR A 259 21.25 4.01 22.66
C THR A 259 21.32 5.36 21.94
N SER A 260 21.31 5.35 20.60
CA SER A 260 21.27 6.57 19.76
C SER A 260 20.01 7.41 19.97
N HIS A 261 18.92 6.83 20.50
CA HIS A 261 17.65 7.51 20.74
C HIS A 261 17.59 8.28 22.09
N ARG A 262 18.66 8.27 22.87
CA ARG A 262 18.65 8.84 24.24
C ARG A 262 18.27 10.31 24.28
N TYR A 263 18.67 11.13 23.29
CA TYR A 263 18.34 12.56 23.24
C TYR A 263 16.85 12.77 22.92
N GLY A 264 16.33 12.09 21.93
CA GLY A 264 14.89 12.10 21.61
C GLY A 264 14.05 11.61 22.78
N ASN A 265 14.46 10.51 23.43
CA ASN A 265 13.78 10.00 24.61
C ASN A 265 13.80 11.00 25.77
N ALA A 266 14.93 11.66 26.03
CA ALA A 266 15.04 12.68 27.08
C ALA A 266 14.15 13.89 26.76
N THR A 267 14.10 14.36 25.52
CA THR A 267 13.23 15.45 25.07
C THR A 267 11.77 15.08 25.24
N MET A 268 11.38 13.86 24.86
CA MET A 268 10.01 13.36 25.03
C MET A 268 9.59 13.28 26.50
N LEU A 269 10.46 12.77 27.37
CA LEU A 269 10.20 12.69 28.83
C LEU A 269 10.14 14.08 29.49
N ALA A 270 10.83 15.07 28.94
CA ALA A 270 10.81 16.44 29.45
C ALA A 270 9.64 17.27 28.94
N SER A 271 8.90 16.80 27.94
CA SER A 271 7.76 17.53 27.37
C SER A 271 6.55 17.49 28.27
N ASP A 272 5.76 18.57 28.28
CA ASP A 272 4.49 18.67 28.98
C ASP A 272 3.28 18.54 28.05
N LEU A 273 3.51 18.57 26.73
CA LEU A 273 2.50 18.32 25.71
C LEU A 273 3.16 17.67 24.47
N VAL A 274 2.55 16.61 23.97
CA VAL A 274 2.97 15.96 22.72
C VAL A 274 1.88 16.13 21.67
N LEU A 275 2.25 16.72 20.52
CA LEU A 275 1.42 16.78 19.33
C LEU A 275 1.85 15.65 18.38
N GLY A 276 1.08 14.58 18.29
CA GLY A 276 1.29 13.49 17.34
C GLY A 276 0.68 13.81 15.99
N ILE A 277 1.50 13.84 14.92
CA ILE A 277 1.04 14.08 13.54
C ILE A 277 1.38 12.87 12.68
N GLY A 278 0.38 12.27 12.02
CA GLY A 278 0.59 11.12 11.14
C GLY A 278 1.03 9.83 11.87
N ASN A 279 0.81 9.73 13.15
CA ASN A 279 1.12 8.56 13.98
C ASN A 279 -0.05 7.56 14.02
N ARG A 280 0.28 6.34 14.41
CA ARG A 280 -0.67 5.28 14.69
C ARG A 280 -0.57 4.85 16.13
#